data_f48755594f5a74f0b373946ca5f740ae
#
_entry.id   f48755594f5a74f0b373946ca5f740ae
#
_cell.length_a   1.000
_cell.length_b   1.000
_cell.length_c   1.000
_cell.angle_alpha   90.00
_cell.angle_beta   90.00
_cell.angle_gamma   90.00
#
_symmetry.space_group_name_H-M   'P 1'
#
loop_
_entity.id
_entity.type
_entity.pdbx_description
1 polymer ?
#
loop_
_entity_poly.entity_id
_entity_poly.type
_entity_poly.pdbx_seq_one_letter_code
_entity_poly.pdbx_strand_id
1 'polypeptide(L)'
;MVPLAPRYDPRILATIRALDDRREPVAEINRRVGLAALKLGLIKPSYVHVRRFVLDERERQDAEHRRREAVREVVTDITGAVLAGRVPTVYEVLDRLEDAGC
;
A
#
# COMPACT_ATOMS: atom_id res chain seq x y z
N MET A 1 13.69 12.48 22.63
CA MET A 1 13.65 12.97 21.26
C MET A 1 12.27 13.53 20.95
N VAL A 2 12.22 14.72 20.43
CA VAL A 2 10.96 15.37 20.09
C VAL A 2 10.70 15.16 18.58
N PRO A 3 9.52 14.67 18.20
CA PRO A 3 9.20 14.59 16.79
C PRO A 3 9.16 16.00 16.18
N LEU A 4 9.82 16.17 15.06
CA LEU A 4 9.92 17.47 14.38
C LEU A 4 8.65 17.81 13.60
N ALA A 5 7.83 16.82 13.25
CA ALA A 5 6.59 17.03 12.54
C ALA A 5 5.39 16.77 13.47
N PRO A 6 4.31 17.56 13.34
CA PRO A 6 3.10 17.29 14.12
C PRO A 6 2.55 15.93 13.74
N ARG A 7 2.08 15.19 14.76
CA ARG A 7 1.36 13.94 14.53
C ARG A 7 -0.09 14.27 14.29
N TYR A 8 -0.59 13.82 13.17
CA TYR A 8 -2.02 13.93 12.90
C TYR A 8 -2.81 12.86 13.65
N ASP A 9 -4.03 13.20 13.98
CA ASP A 9 -4.96 12.25 14.58
C ASP A 9 -5.09 11.02 13.64
N PRO A 10 -5.07 9.79 14.20
CA PRO A 10 -5.24 8.59 13.38
C PRO A 10 -6.51 8.59 12.52
N ARG A 11 -7.57 9.30 12.95
CA ARG A 11 -8.80 9.46 12.19
C ARG A 11 -8.57 10.23 10.90
N ILE A 12 -7.65 11.21 10.89
CA ILE A 12 -7.27 11.93 9.67
C ILE A 12 -6.59 11.00 8.69
N LEU A 13 -5.65 10.17 9.14
CA LEU A 13 -4.95 9.23 8.28
C LEU A 13 -5.91 8.18 7.70
N ALA A 14 -6.83 7.68 8.52
CA ALA A 14 -7.87 6.77 8.05
C ALA A 14 -8.80 7.44 7.04
N THR A 15 -9.12 8.71 7.24
CA THR A 15 -9.95 9.49 6.31
C THR A 15 -9.25 9.66 4.96
N ILE A 16 -7.95 9.97 4.96
CA ILE A 16 -7.17 10.08 3.73
C ILE A 16 -7.20 8.76 2.96
N ARG A 17 -6.98 7.64 3.64
CA ARG A 17 -7.04 6.32 3.00
C ARG A 17 -8.40 6.01 2.40
N ALA A 18 -9.48 6.35 3.12
CA ALA A 18 -10.83 6.11 2.66
C ALA A 18 -11.23 6.98 1.46
N LEU A 19 -10.72 8.21 1.39
CA LEU A 19 -11.04 9.18 0.34
C LEU A 19 -10.08 9.11 -0.85
N ASP A 20 -8.97 8.40 -0.75
CA ASP A 20 -7.99 8.32 -1.83
C ASP A 20 -8.57 7.58 -3.04
N ASP A 21 -8.84 8.33 -4.08
CA ASP A 21 -9.29 7.81 -5.37
C ASP A 21 -8.20 8.13 -6.40
N ARG A 22 -7.58 7.10 -6.93
CA ARG A 22 -6.48 7.24 -7.90
C ARG A 22 -6.90 7.90 -9.20
N ARG A 23 -8.20 7.94 -9.48
CA ARG A 23 -8.76 8.61 -10.67
C ARG A 23 -8.84 10.12 -10.50
N GLU A 24 -8.71 10.60 -9.24
CA GLU A 24 -8.80 12.02 -8.92
C GLU A 24 -7.41 12.60 -8.65
N PRO A 25 -7.19 13.89 -8.99
CA PRO A 25 -5.95 14.58 -8.61
C PRO A 25 -5.80 14.64 -7.08
N VAL A 26 -4.56 14.66 -6.61
CA VAL A 26 -4.27 14.78 -5.17
C VAL A 26 -4.90 16.05 -4.58
N ALA A 27 -4.97 17.12 -5.35
CA ALA A 27 -5.63 18.37 -4.90
C ALA A 27 -7.09 18.16 -4.54
N GLU A 28 -7.81 17.33 -5.29
CA GLU A 28 -9.20 17.00 -4.98
C GLU A 28 -9.30 16.14 -3.72
N ILE A 29 -8.40 15.18 -3.54
CA ILE A 29 -8.32 14.39 -2.31
C ILE A 29 -8.08 15.32 -1.12
N ASN A 30 -7.14 16.25 -1.25
CA ASN A 30 -6.86 17.24 -0.21
C ASN A 30 -8.11 18.06 0.16
N ARG A 31 -8.87 18.50 -0.82
CA ARG A 31 -10.12 19.24 -0.59
C ARG A 31 -11.12 18.42 0.22
N ARG A 32 -11.33 17.17 -0.17
CA ARG A 32 -12.25 16.25 0.52
C ARG A 32 -11.80 15.95 1.95
N VAL A 33 -10.50 15.77 2.15
CA VAL A 33 -9.93 15.58 3.50
C VAL A 33 -10.15 16.80 4.37
N GLY A 34 -9.96 18.00 3.81
CA GLY A 34 -10.21 19.23 4.55
C GLY A 34 -11.65 19.37 5.02
N LEU A 35 -12.63 19.03 4.16
CA LEU A 35 -14.04 19.04 4.52
C LEU A 35 -14.35 17.99 5.60
N ALA A 36 -13.79 16.80 5.48
CA ALA A 36 -13.98 15.74 6.46
C ALA A 36 -13.38 16.12 7.82
N ALA A 37 -12.19 16.72 7.84
CA ALA A 37 -11.55 17.21 9.07
C ALA A 37 -12.42 18.24 9.76
N LEU A 38 -13.00 19.17 9.00
CA LEU A 38 -13.92 20.17 9.54
C LEU A 38 -15.13 19.52 10.22
N LYS A 39 -15.73 18.53 9.56
CA LYS A 39 -16.89 17.80 10.13
C LYS A 39 -16.54 17.03 11.39
N LEU A 40 -15.31 16.50 11.48
CA LEU A 40 -14.85 15.76 12.66
C LEU A 40 -14.32 16.67 13.76
N GLY A 41 -14.24 17.98 13.53
CA GLY A 41 -13.65 18.91 14.49
C GLY A 41 -12.15 18.75 14.65
N LEU A 42 -11.47 18.23 13.64
CA LEU A 42 -10.04 17.98 13.65
C LEU A 42 -9.27 19.02 12.88
N ILE A 43 -7.99 19.19 13.18
CA ILE A 43 -7.11 20.11 12.47
C ILE A 43 -6.90 19.60 11.04
N LYS A 44 -7.14 20.48 10.06
CA LYS A 44 -6.91 20.17 8.66
C LYS A 44 -5.40 19.99 8.41
N PRO A 45 -4.96 18.88 7.83
CA PRO A 45 -3.56 18.72 7.45
C PRO A 45 -3.20 19.63 6.26
N SER A 46 -1.92 19.99 6.14
CA SER A 46 -1.45 20.78 5.01
C SER A 46 -1.50 19.94 3.72
N TYR A 47 -1.60 20.62 2.58
CA TYR A 47 -1.57 19.96 1.28
C TYR A 47 -0.30 19.12 1.08
N VAL A 48 0.84 19.66 1.50
CA VAL A 48 2.13 18.95 1.38
C VAL A 48 2.11 17.61 2.12
N HIS A 49 1.55 17.59 3.32
CA HIS A 49 1.44 16.37 4.11
C HIS A 49 0.45 15.38 3.51
N VAL A 50 -0.72 15.87 3.05
CA VAL A 50 -1.70 15.02 2.39
C VAL A 50 -1.10 14.40 1.13
N ARG A 51 -0.43 15.19 0.30
CA ARG A 51 0.20 14.71 -0.92
C ARG A 51 1.25 13.65 -0.63
N ARG A 52 2.14 13.90 0.33
CA ARG A 52 3.17 12.94 0.73
C ARG A 52 2.55 11.65 1.22
N PHE A 53 1.58 11.74 2.11
CA PHE A 53 0.91 10.56 2.64
C PHE A 53 0.21 9.75 1.54
N VAL A 54 -0.52 10.40 0.66
CA VAL A 54 -1.22 9.73 -0.45
C VAL A 54 -0.23 9.03 -1.37
N LEU A 55 0.85 9.70 -1.77
CA LEU A 55 1.83 9.12 -2.69
C LEU A 55 2.58 7.95 -2.05
N ASP A 56 2.98 8.07 -0.78
CA ASP A 56 3.65 7.00 -0.05
C ASP A 56 2.74 5.79 0.12
N GLU A 57 1.47 6.01 0.43
CA GLU A 57 0.48 4.94 0.60
C GLU A 57 0.21 4.22 -0.72
N ARG A 58 0.11 4.95 -1.82
CA ARG A 58 -0.06 4.35 -3.16
C ARG A 58 1.15 3.52 -3.55
N GLU A 59 2.35 4.02 -3.29
CA GLU A 59 3.59 3.28 -3.55
C GLU A 59 3.65 2.00 -2.74
N ARG A 60 3.30 2.06 -1.46
CA ARG A 60 3.25 0.89 -0.59
C ARG A 60 2.24 -0.15 -1.11
N GLN A 61 1.06 0.28 -1.53
CA GLN A 61 0.04 -0.60 -2.09
C GLN A 61 0.50 -1.24 -3.41
N ASP A 62 1.18 -0.47 -4.26
CA ASP A 62 1.71 -0.98 -5.52
C ASP A 62 2.83 -1.99 -5.29
N ALA A 63 3.72 -1.74 -4.33
CA ALA A 63 4.76 -2.68 -3.97
C ALA A 63 4.19 -3.99 -3.41
N GLU A 64 3.16 -3.89 -2.58
CA GLU A 64 2.46 -5.05 -2.04
C GLU A 64 1.77 -5.84 -3.13
N HIS A 65 1.13 -5.17 -4.07
CA HIS A 65 0.48 -5.82 -5.22
C HIS A 65 1.51 -6.57 -6.08
N ARG A 66 2.63 -5.93 -6.41
CA ARG A 66 3.71 -6.58 -7.17
C ARG A 66 4.24 -7.83 -6.45
N ARG A 67 4.39 -7.76 -5.14
CA ARG A 67 4.83 -8.90 -4.33
C ARG A 67 3.83 -10.05 -4.39
N ARG A 68 2.55 -9.76 -4.25
CA ARG A 68 1.48 -10.77 -4.33
C ARG A 68 1.44 -11.44 -5.70
N GLU A 69 1.59 -10.68 -6.77
CA GLU A 69 1.62 -11.22 -8.13
C GLU A 69 2.83 -12.11 -8.34
N ALA A 70 4.02 -11.72 -7.87
CA ALA A 70 5.22 -12.53 -7.97
C ALA A 70 5.08 -13.85 -7.21
N VAL A 71 4.50 -13.84 -6.01
CA VAL A 71 4.23 -15.04 -5.23
C VAL A 71 3.22 -15.93 -5.94
N ARG A 72 2.18 -15.35 -6.51
CA ARG A 72 1.14 -16.08 -7.26
C ARG A 72 1.75 -16.82 -8.45
N GLU A 73 2.67 -16.20 -9.20
CA GLU A 73 3.37 -16.84 -10.30
C GLU A 73 4.17 -18.05 -9.82
N VAL A 74 4.89 -17.93 -8.71
CA VAL A 74 5.65 -19.05 -8.14
C VAL A 74 4.72 -20.20 -7.76
N VAL A 75 3.61 -19.91 -7.09
CA VAL A 75 2.63 -20.93 -6.70
C VAL A 75 2.04 -21.60 -7.94
N THR A 76 1.71 -20.85 -8.96
CA THR A 76 1.16 -21.39 -10.22
C THR A 76 2.15 -22.32 -10.89
N ASP A 77 3.44 -21.93 -10.95
CA ASP A 77 4.48 -22.74 -11.57
C ASP A 77 4.71 -24.04 -10.79
N ILE A 78 4.69 -23.98 -9.45
CA ILE A 78 4.85 -25.17 -8.60
C ILE A 78 3.68 -26.12 -8.81
N THR A 79 2.46 -25.59 -8.82
CA THR A 79 1.25 -26.38 -9.07
C THR A 79 1.31 -27.07 -10.43
N GLY A 80 1.72 -26.33 -11.48
CA GLY A 80 1.91 -26.89 -12.81
C GLY A 80 2.95 -27.98 -12.85
N ALA A 81 4.07 -27.81 -12.14
CA ALA A 81 5.12 -28.83 -12.06
C ALA A 81 4.63 -30.11 -11.37
N VAL A 82 3.87 -29.98 -10.29
CA VAL A 82 3.28 -31.13 -9.58
C VAL A 82 2.30 -31.87 -10.48
N LEU A 83 1.43 -31.16 -11.18
CA LEU A 83 0.47 -31.75 -12.12
C LEU A 83 1.16 -32.43 -13.31
N ALA A 84 2.35 -31.97 -13.70
CA ALA A 84 3.15 -32.58 -14.76
C ALA A 84 4.01 -33.75 -14.26
N GLY A 85 3.86 -34.19 -13.02
CA GLY A 85 4.62 -35.29 -12.42
C GLY A 85 6.02 -34.89 -11.93
N ARG A 86 6.31 -33.61 -11.81
CA ARG A 86 7.57 -33.10 -11.25
C ARG A 86 7.30 -32.54 -9.87
N VAL A 87 8.09 -32.97 -8.89
CA VAL A 87 8.00 -32.45 -7.53
C VAL A 87 9.18 -31.54 -7.28
N PRO A 88 8.98 -30.20 -7.14
CA PRO A 88 10.07 -29.30 -6.84
C PRO A 88 10.65 -29.57 -5.45
N THR A 89 11.95 -29.38 -5.30
CA THR A 89 12.60 -29.50 -4.01
C THR A 89 12.23 -28.31 -3.12
N VAL A 90 12.39 -28.50 -1.80
CA VAL A 90 12.17 -27.40 -0.84
C VAL A 90 13.08 -26.21 -1.16
N TYR A 91 14.33 -26.46 -1.56
CA TYR A 91 15.29 -25.41 -1.91
C TYR A 91 14.84 -24.62 -3.15
N GLU A 92 14.33 -25.28 -4.17
CA GLU A 92 13.80 -24.62 -5.36
C GLU A 92 12.62 -23.70 -5.02
N VAL A 93 11.72 -24.17 -4.17
CA VAL A 93 10.56 -23.38 -3.72
C VAL A 93 11.02 -22.17 -2.91
N LEU A 94 11.94 -22.36 -1.96
CA LEU A 94 12.46 -21.28 -1.13
C LEU A 94 13.21 -20.23 -1.94
N ASP A 95 14.05 -20.65 -2.88
CA ASP A 95 14.78 -19.73 -3.77
C ASP A 95 13.81 -18.87 -4.58
N ARG A 96 12.77 -19.45 -5.14
CA ARG A 96 11.81 -18.72 -5.94
C ARG A 96 10.97 -17.75 -5.11
N LEU A 97 10.58 -18.14 -3.91
CA LEU A 97 9.86 -17.26 -2.98
C LEU A 97 10.75 -16.09 -2.53
N GLU A 98 12.03 -16.35 -2.29
CA GLU A 98 12.99 -15.30 -1.94
C GLU A 98 13.18 -14.32 -3.10
N ASP A 99 13.31 -14.81 -4.33
CA ASP A 99 13.40 -13.96 -5.53
C ASP A 99 12.12 -13.14 -5.74
N ALA A 100 10.97 -13.64 -5.31
CA ALA A 100 9.71 -12.91 -5.36
C ALA A 100 9.59 -11.83 -4.27
N GLY A 101 10.59 -11.67 -3.41
CA GLY A 101 10.60 -10.63 -2.38
C GLY A 101 9.80 -10.96 -1.14
N CYS A 102 9.64 -12.22 -0.84
CA CYS A 102 8.96 -12.69 0.37
C CYS A 102 9.92 -12.89 1.54
#